data_50e7b2a799fa104e3b670f1dbc1b247a
#
_entry.id   50e7b2a799fa104e3b670f1dbc1b247a
#
_cell.length_a   1.000
_cell.length_b   1.000
_cell.length_c   1.000
_cell.angle_alpha   90.00
_cell.angle_beta   90.00
_cell.angle_gamma   90.00
#
_symmetry.space_group_name_H-M   'P 1'
#
loop_
_entity.id
_entity.type
_entity.pdbx_description
1 polymer ?
#
loop_
_entity_poly.entity_id
_entity_poly.type
_entity_poly.pdbx_seq_one_letter_code
_entity_poly.pdbx_strand_id
1 'polypeptide(L)'
;MDFTRNGEIMQKFLAVGVFSLGLAGCMTPMTPTQQATPEISQVIEVPNKSKDQIFEDSKIWIAQSFKSANNVIQYADKSTGSIIGKGNIQYPCDGFIDCGAFGNDRVNFTIKIDTKDSKARVTINDVTRTNLTYVQGGVNNLGKEVPITILQHQQKIAVKLNNVIDQYKSAITSTKANENW
;
A
#
# COMPACT_ATOMS: atom_id res chain seq x y z
N MET A 1 -82.28 37.25 20.88
CA MET A 1 -82.08 36.18 21.87
C MET A 1 -81.13 35.20 21.22
N ASP A 2 -79.87 35.38 21.51
CA ASP A 2 -79.04 34.47 22.30
C ASP A 2 -78.95 33.07 21.67
N PHE A 3 -77.86 32.53 21.35
CA PHE A 3 -76.72 32.33 22.21
C PHE A 3 -75.51 31.85 21.44
N THR A 4 -74.45 32.57 21.62
CA THR A 4 -73.09 32.11 21.41
C THR A 4 -72.84 30.74 22.05
N ARG A 5 -72.10 29.87 21.37
CA ARG A 5 -71.15 29.04 22.08
C ARG A 5 -70.00 28.62 21.20
N ASN A 6 -68.91 29.24 21.49
CA ASN A 6 -67.56 28.83 21.05
C ASN A 6 -67.28 27.41 21.46
N GLY A 7 -66.99 26.56 20.52
CA GLY A 7 -66.33 25.28 20.71
C GLY A 7 -64.95 25.35 20.17
N GLU A 8 -64.01 25.66 21.04
CA GLU A 8 -62.56 25.55 20.70
C GLU A 8 -62.25 24.09 20.42
N ILE A 9 -62.13 23.80 19.14
CA ILE A 9 -61.46 22.56 18.72
C ILE A 9 -59.97 22.89 18.61
N MET A 10 -59.32 22.66 19.72
CA MET A 10 -57.87 22.75 19.81
C MET A 10 -57.26 21.61 18.94
N GLN A 11 -57.00 21.95 17.69
CA GLN A 11 -56.31 21.08 16.77
C GLN A 11 -54.85 20.98 17.24
N LYS A 12 -54.58 19.89 17.97
CA LYS A 12 -53.23 19.50 18.29
C LYS A 12 -52.56 19.00 17.00
N PHE A 13 -51.93 19.91 16.30
CA PHE A 13 -50.97 19.53 15.25
C PHE A 13 -49.75 18.88 15.91
N LEU A 14 -49.77 17.58 15.89
CA LEU A 14 -48.60 16.78 16.20
C LEU A 14 -47.59 16.97 15.03
N ALA A 15 -46.68 17.90 15.22
CA ALA A 15 -45.54 18.06 14.33
C ALA A 15 -44.62 16.84 14.51
N VAL A 16 -44.83 15.83 13.68
CA VAL A 16 -43.88 14.74 13.52
C VAL A 16 -42.67 15.31 12.76
N GLY A 17 -41.71 15.78 13.52
CA GLY A 17 -40.40 16.18 12.99
C GLY A 17 -39.70 14.89 12.50
N VAL A 18 -39.72 14.67 11.19
CA VAL A 18 -38.86 13.70 10.56
C VAL A 18 -37.42 14.22 10.65
N PHE A 19 -36.72 13.76 11.65
CA PHE A 19 -35.29 13.98 11.81
C PHE A 19 -34.60 13.07 10.79
N SER A 20 -34.51 13.52 9.55
CA SER A 20 -33.66 12.90 8.54
C SER A 20 -32.21 13.15 8.92
N LEU A 21 -31.65 12.21 9.71
CA LEU A 21 -30.20 12.10 9.88
C LEU A 21 -29.60 11.79 8.49
N GLY A 22 -29.19 12.83 7.80
CA GLY A 22 -28.37 12.73 6.62
C GLY A 22 -27.08 12.06 7.00
N LEU A 23 -26.96 10.78 6.68
CA LEU A 23 -25.69 10.07 6.61
C LEU A 23 -24.89 10.69 5.45
N ALA A 24 -24.31 11.86 5.67
CA ALA A 24 -23.25 12.38 4.82
C ALA A 24 -22.04 11.48 5.03
N GLY A 25 -22.06 10.30 4.41
CA GLY A 25 -20.86 9.48 4.26
C GLY A 25 -19.85 10.37 3.52
N CYS A 26 -18.77 10.76 4.19
CA CYS A 26 -17.65 11.43 3.57
C CYS A 26 -16.99 10.46 2.58
N MET A 27 -17.54 10.34 1.38
CA MET A 27 -16.81 9.79 0.25
C MET A 27 -15.73 10.81 -0.11
N THR A 28 -14.52 10.57 0.32
CA THR A 28 -13.35 11.33 -0.17
C THR A 28 -13.28 11.13 -1.68
N PRO A 29 -13.40 12.21 -2.48
CA PRO A 29 -13.38 12.08 -3.93
C PRO A 29 -12.03 11.53 -4.37
N MET A 30 -12.04 10.55 -5.28
CA MET A 30 -10.82 10.03 -5.89
C MET A 30 -10.16 11.12 -6.73
N THR A 31 -8.91 11.44 -6.44
CA THR A 31 -8.15 12.47 -7.13
C THR A 31 -7.26 11.84 -8.20
N PRO A 32 -7.55 12.06 -9.50
CA PRO A 32 -6.66 11.60 -10.57
C PRO A 32 -5.29 12.28 -10.49
N THR A 33 -4.23 11.55 -10.82
CA THR A 33 -2.87 12.07 -10.93
C THR A 33 -2.17 11.48 -12.13
N GLN A 34 -1.35 12.28 -12.79
CA GLN A 34 -0.45 11.83 -13.86
C GLN A 34 0.98 11.65 -13.35
N GLN A 35 1.24 11.99 -12.08
CA GLN A 35 2.55 11.80 -11.48
C GLN A 35 2.76 10.33 -11.17
N ALA A 36 3.96 9.84 -11.45
CA ALA A 36 4.37 8.51 -11.01
C ALA A 36 4.32 8.41 -9.48
N THR A 37 4.13 7.20 -8.98
CA THR A 37 4.22 6.95 -7.53
C THR A 37 5.60 7.39 -7.05
N PRO A 38 5.70 8.25 -6.02
CA PRO A 38 6.98 8.75 -5.53
C PRO A 38 7.90 7.63 -5.05
N GLU A 39 9.20 7.84 -5.26
CA GLU A 39 10.22 6.96 -4.69
C GLU A 39 10.18 7.02 -3.16
N ILE A 40 10.37 5.87 -2.53
CA ILE A 40 10.51 5.74 -1.08
C ILE A 40 11.94 5.30 -0.79
N SER A 41 12.68 6.07 0.01
CA SER A 41 14.06 5.75 0.38
C SER A 41 14.29 5.92 1.87
N GLN A 42 14.97 4.95 2.49
CA GLN A 42 15.29 4.97 3.92
C GLN A 42 16.70 4.45 4.16
N VAL A 43 17.44 5.13 5.04
CA VAL A 43 18.71 4.64 5.58
C VAL A 43 18.42 3.92 6.91
N ILE A 44 18.97 2.72 7.03
CA ILE A 44 18.80 1.84 8.21
C ILE A 44 20.17 1.63 8.83
N GLU A 45 20.31 1.98 10.09
CA GLU A 45 21.52 1.68 10.86
C GLU A 45 21.53 0.21 11.29
N VAL A 46 22.66 -0.45 11.08
CA VAL A 46 22.87 -1.89 11.37
C VAL A 46 24.19 -2.03 12.12
N PRO A 47 24.25 -1.60 13.39
CA PRO A 47 25.50 -1.55 14.15
C PRO A 47 26.16 -2.93 14.22
N ASN A 48 27.50 -2.92 14.25
CA ASN A 48 28.34 -4.11 14.36
C ASN A 48 28.27 -5.12 13.18
N LYS A 49 27.70 -4.74 12.04
CA LYS A 49 27.78 -5.54 10.82
C LYS A 49 28.63 -4.85 9.75
N SER A 50 29.49 -5.64 9.11
CA SER A 50 30.26 -5.15 7.94
C SER A 50 29.37 -5.00 6.72
N LYS A 51 29.81 -4.24 5.73
CA LYS A 51 29.15 -4.11 4.42
C LYS A 51 28.81 -5.48 3.83
N ASP A 52 29.77 -6.41 3.88
CA ASP A 52 29.62 -7.75 3.32
C ASP A 52 28.57 -8.59 4.03
N GLN A 53 28.50 -8.51 5.35
CA GLN A 53 27.45 -9.20 6.11
C GLN A 53 26.06 -8.64 5.78
N ILE A 54 25.93 -7.31 5.74
CA ILE A 54 24.66 -6.66 5.40
C ILE A 54 24.26 -7.02 3.97
N PHE A 55 25.21 -7.09 3.04
CA PHE A 55 24.96 -7.48 1.66
C PHE A 55 24.39 -8.91 1.55
N GLU A 56 25.03 -9.90 2.19
CA GLU A 56 24.54 -11.28 2.15
C GLU A 56 23.20 -11.44 2.87
N ASP A 57 23.02 -10.81 4.04
CA ASP A 57 21.73 -10.81 4.75
C ASP A 57 20.61 -10.21 3.89
N SER A 58 20.92 -9.13 3.15
CA SER A 58 19.97 -8.47 2.24
C SER A 58 19.56 -9.36 1.08
N LYS A 59 20.52 -10.10 0.48
CA LYS A 59 20.23 -11.06 -0.59
C LYS A 59 19.31 -12.18 -0.09
N ILE A 60 19.62 -12.74 1.08
CA ILE A 60 18.81 -13.79 1.70
C ILE A 60 17.39 -13.26 1.95
N TRP A 61 17.27 -12.07 2.53
CA TRP A 61 15.96 -11.47 2.81
C TRP A 61 15.14 -11.26 1.53
N ILE A 62 15.72 -10.67 0.47
CA ILE A 62 15.03 -10.49 -0.80
C ILE A 62 14.54 -11.84 -1.35
N ALA A 63 15.41 -12.85 -1.37
CA ALA A 63 15.08 -14.17 -1.90
C ALA A 63 13.93 -14.86 -1.11
N GLN A 64 13.85 -14.62 0.20
CA GLN A 64 12.81 -15.19 1.07
C GLN A 64 11.50 -14.40 1.03
N SER A 65 11.57 -13.07 0.90
CA SER A 65 10.40 -12.19 1.00
C SER A 65 9.56 -12.18 -0.28
N PHE A 66 10.16 -12.36 -1.44
CA PHE A 66 9.49 -12.21 -2.74
C PHE A 66 9.41 -13.52 -3.52
N LYS A 67 8.89 -14.57 -2.89
CA LYS A 67 8.83 -15.95 -3.44
C LYS A 67 8.09 -16.11 -4.77
N SER A 68 7.30 -15.14 -5.18
CA SER A 68 6.44 -15.22 -6.38
C SER A 68 7.08 -14.69 -7.66
N ALA A 69 8.27 -14.15 -7.62
CA ALA A 69 8.91 -13.57 -8.78
C ALA A 69 10.05 -14.48 -9.28
N ASN A 70 9.85 -15.12 -10.42
CA ASN A 70 10.97 -15.68 -11.17
C ASN A 70 11.99 -14.56 -11.41
N ASN A 71 13.22 -14.73 -10.95
CA ASN A 71 14.29 -13.75 -11.02
C ASN A 71 14.04 -12.48 -10.15
N VAL A 72 13.83 -12.66 -8.85
CA VAL A 72 13.69 -11.54 -7.90
C VAL A 72 14.91 -10.63 -7.95
N ILE A 73 16.12 -11.18 -7.85
CA ILE A 73 17.36 -10.40 -7.90
C ILE A 73 17.79 -10.26 -9.36
N GLN A 74 17.78 -9.02 -9.85
CA GLN A 74 18.18 -8.66 -11.21
C GLN A 74 19.66 -8.32 -11.30
N TYR A 75 20.21 -7.80 -10.22
CA TYR A 75 21.62 -7.40 -10.12
C TYR A 75 22.09 -7.52 -8.68
N ALA A 76 23.30 -8.01 -8.49
CA ALA A 76 23.95 -8.03 -7.18
C ALA A 76 25.46 -7.96 -7.38
N ASP A 77 26.09 -6.90 -6.85
CA ASP A 77 27.52 -6.71 -6.89
C ASP A 77 28.05 -6.39 -5.49
N LYS A 78 28.78 -7.33 -4.94
CA LYS A 78 29.36 -7.24 -3.61
C LYS A 78 30.45 -6.17 -3.51
N SER A 79 31.17 -5.90 -4.60
CA SER A 79 32.23 -4.89 -4.62
C SER A 79 31.67 -3.49 -4.42
N THR A 80 30.55 -3.18 -5.06
CA THR A 80 29.82 -1.91 -4.87
C THR A 80 28.87 -1.95 -3.66
N GLY A 81 28.50 -3.13 -3.20
CA GLY A 81 27.51 -3.33 -2.14
C GLY A 81 26.07 -3.08 -2.59
N SER A 82 25.80 -3.17 -3.89
CA SER A 82 24.48 -2.88 -4.46
C SER A 82 23.74 -4.13 -4.87
N ILE A 83 22.44 -4.19 -4.54
CA ILE A 83 21.49 -5.23 -4.95
C ILE A 83 20.29 -4.55 -5.56
N ILE A 84 19.83 -5.04 -6.71
CA ILE A 84 18.59 -4.58 -7.34
C ILE A 84 17.70 -5.79 -7.57
N GLY A 85 16.47 -5.71 -7.12
CA GLY A 85 15.49 -6.76 -7.28
C GLY A 85 14.14 -6.21 -7.72
N LYS A 86 13.29 -7.09 -8.25
CA LYS A 86 11.87 -6.81 -8.51
C LYS A 86 11.03 -7.56 -7.49
N GLY A 87 10.07 -6.87 -6.91
CA GLY A 87 9.12 -7.45 -5.97
C GLY A 87 7.69 -7.17 -6.39
N ASN A 88 6.78 -7.92 -5.83
CA ASN A 88 5.37 -7.59 -5.89
C ASN A 88 4.68 -7.90 -4.56
N ILE A 89 3.63 -7.14 -4.28
CA ILE A 89 2.71 -7.36 -3.17
C ILE A 89 1.29 -7.37 -3.69
N GLN A 90 0.38 -7.93 -2.93
CA GLN A 90 -1.04 -7.80 -3.22
C GLN A 90 -1.48 -6.35 -3.06
N TYR A 91 -2.34 -5.87 -3.95
CA TYR A 91 -2.91 -4.54 -3.82
C TYR A 91 -3.62 -4.37 -2.47
N PRO A 92 -3.31 -3.31 -1.71
CA PRO A 92 -3.89 -3.08 -0.39
C PRO A 92 -5.31 -2.51 -0.50
N CYS A 93 -6.27 -3.36 -0.86
CA CYS A 93 -7.66 -2.94 -0.98
C CYS A 93 -8.35 -2.78 0.38
N ASP A 94 -9.36 -1.90 0.45
CA ASP A 94 -10.19 -1.65 1.61
C ASP A 94 -11.68 -1.72 1.28
N GLY A 95 -12.43 -2.49 2.07
CA GLY A 95 -13.86 -2.63 1.92
C GLY A 95 -14.28 -3.43 0.68
N PHE A 96 -15.57 -3.65 0.56
CA PHE A 96 -16.13 -4.56 -0.44
C PHE A 96 -15.94 -4.08 -1.89
N ILE A 97 -16.13 -2.79 -2.14
CA ILE A 97 -16.06 -2.22 -3.50
C ILE A 97 -14.62 -2.20 -4.01
N ASP A 98 -13.68 -1.67 -3.20
CA ASP A 98 -12.27 -1.58 -3.58
C ASP A 98 -11.64 -2.98 -3.76
N CYS A 99 -11.94 -3.91 -2.85
CA CYS A 99 -11.45 -5.28 -2.97
C CYS A 99 -12.12 -6.05 -4.11
N GLY A 100 -13.37 -5.78 -4.42
CA GLY A 100 -14.03 -6.31 -5.60
C GLY A 100 -13.40 -5.83 -6.91
N ALA A 101 -12.95 -4.56 -6.95
CA ALA A 101 -12.34 -3.97 -8.12
C ALA A 101 -10.83 -4.28 -8.28
N PHE A 102 -10.08 -4.39 -7.18
CA PHE A 102 -8.62 -4.45 -7.22
C PHE A 102 -8.00 -5.57 -6.35
N GLY A 103 -8.80 -6.34 -5.63
CA GLY A 103 -8.29 -7.30 -4.64
C GLY A 103 -7.37 -8.39 -5.19
N ASN A 104 -7.48 -8.72 -6.48
CA ASN A 104 -6.59 -9.67 -7.15
C ASN A 104 -5.35 -9.01 -7.77
N ASP A 105 -5.33 -7.69 -7.88
CA ASP A 105 -4.23 -6.97 -8.51
C ASP A 105 -2.94 -7.09 -7.73
N ARG A 106 -1.82 -6.94 -8.44
CA ARG A 106 -0.48 -6.92 -7.85
C ARG A 106 0.13 -5.54 -8.03
N VAL A 107 0.77 -5.07 -6.98
CA VAL A 107 1.64 -3.89 -7.02
C VAL A 107 3.05 -4.38 -7.24
N ASN A 108 3.64 -4.02 -8.37
CA ASN A 108 5.03 -4.33 -8.72
C ASN A 108 5.91 -3.14 -8.38
N PHE A 109 7.16 -3.40 -8.04
CA PHE A 109 8.14 -2.38 -7.73
C PHE A 109 9.56 -2.89 -7.93
N THR A 110 10.48 -1.95 -8.09
CA THR A 110 11.91 -2.21 -8.02
C THR A 110 12.39 -1.88 -6.61
N ILE A 111 13.14 -2.78 -5.99
CA ILE A 111 13.82 -2.55 -4.72
C ILE A 111 15.33 -2.51 -4.96
N LYS A 112 15.98 -1.44 -4.52
CA LYS A 112 17.42 -1.30 -4.51
C LYS A 112 17.92 -1.23 -3.08
N ILE A 113 18.96 -2.01 -2.76
CA ILE A 113 19.63 -1.96 -1.47
C ILE A 113 21.11 -1.64 -1.70
N ASP A 114 21.57 -0.55 -1.14
CA ASP A 114 22.98 -0.16 -1.11
C ASP A 114 23.52 -0.37 0.31
N THR A 115 24.60 -1.15 0.44
CA THR A 115 25.18 -1.51 1.74
C THR A 115 26.52 -0.82 1.97
N LYS A 116 26.74 -0.42 3.22
CA LYS A 116 28.00 0.08 3.75
C LYS A 116 28.22 -0.50 5.14
N ASP A 117 29.40 -0.33 5.71
CA ASP A 117 29.63 -0.74 7.08
C ASP A 117 28.62 -0.06 8.02
N SER A 118 27.99 -0.86 8.86
CA SER A 118 27.00 -0.45 9.83
C SER A 118 25.72 0.20 9.31
N LYS A 119 25.43 0.16 8.02
CA LYS A 119 24.20 0.73 7.46
C LYS A 119 23.81 0.18 6.09
N ALA A 120 22.52 0.23 5.80
CA ALA A 120 21.95 -0.03 4.49
C ALA A 120 21.03 1.11 4.07
N ARG A 121 20.96 1.42 2.77
CA ARG A 121 19.91 2.24 2.18
C ARG A 121 19.00 1.37 1.36
N VAL A 122 17.72 1.43 1.64
CA VAL A 122 16.68 0.80 0.83
C VAL A 122 15.98 1.86 0.02
N THR A 123 15.78 1.60 -1.26
CA THR A 123 15.05 2.47 -2.17
C THR A 123 14.02 1.62 -2.90
N ILE A 124 12.76 2.05 -2.93
CA ILE A 124 11.68 1.44 -3.70
C ILE A 124 11.21 2.46 -4.73
N ASN A 125 11.21 2.07 -6.00
CA ASN A 125 10.76 2.88 -7.14
C ASN A 125 10.06 2.04 -8.21
N ASP A 126 9.76 2.63 -9.36
CA ASP A 126 9.10 1.98 -10.51
C ASP A 126 7.80 1.26 -10.11
N VAL A 127 7.00 1.91 -9.25
CA VAL A 127 5.79 1.30 -8.69
C VAL A 127 4.69 1.32 -9.72
N THR A 128 4.26 0.13 -10.13
CA THR A 128 3.18 -0.10 -11.09
C THR A 128 2.14 -1.07 -10.52
N ARG A 129 1.04 -1.25 -11.22
CA ARG A 129 0.01 -2.23 -10.87
C ARG A 129 -0.22 -3.18 -12.02
N THR A 130 -0.20 -4.49 -11.78
CA THR A 130 -0.69 -5.49 -12.74
C THR A 130 -2.18 -5.69 -12.52
N ASN A 131 -2.97 -5.39 -13.53
CA ASN A 131 -4.40 -5.60 -13.50
C ASN A 131 -4.71 -7.11 -13.68
N LEU A 132 -5.22 -7.74 -12.63
CA LEU A 132 -5.65 -9.13 -12.63
C LEU A 132 -7.15 -9.27 -12.38
N THR A 133 -7.84 -8.16 -12.14
CA THR A 133 -9.29 -8.08 -11.95
C THR A 133 -9.96 -7.70 -13.27
N TYR A 134 -11.08 -8.31 -13.58
CA TYR A 134 -11.84 -8.01 -14.78
C TYR A 134 -12.33 -6.55 -14.76
N VAL A 135 -11.98 -5.77 -15.77
CA VAL A 135 -12.46 -4.39 -15.92
C VAL A 135 -13.62 -4.36 -16.91
N GLN A 136 -14.77 -3.92 -16.43
CA GLN A 136 -15.93 -3.63 -17.24
C GLN A 136 -15.62 -2.43 -18.17
N GLY A 137 -15.76 -2.59 -19.48
CA GLY A 137 -15.56 -1.48 -20.43
C GLY A 137 -14.86 -1.85 -21.73
N GLY A 138 -14.69 -3.12 -22.05
CA GLY A 138 -14.25 -3.56 -23.40
C GLY A 138 -12.74 -3.46 -23.66
N VAL A 139 -11.94 -2.91 -22.76
CA VAL A 139 -10.48 -2.92 -22.89
C VAL A 139 -9.91 -4.01 -22.00
N ASN A 140 -9.45 -5.09 -22.61
CA ASN A 140 -8.82 -6.18 -21.88
C ASN A 140 -7.36 -5.82 -21.51
N ASN A 141 -7.17 -5.25 -20.32
CA ASN A 141 -5.86 -4.96 -19.76
C ASN A 141 -5.40 -6.04 -18.75
N LEU A 142 -6.02 -7.21 -18.77
CA LEU A 142 -5.69 -8.30 -17.88
C LEU A 142 -4.23 -8.72 -18.06
N GLY A 143 -3.48 -8.77 -16.96
CA GLY A 143 -2.06 -9.13 -16.95
C GLY A 143 -1.10 -8.01 -17.39
N LYS A 144 -1.60 -6.83 -17.77
CA LYS A 144 -0.74 -5.70 -18.14
C LYS A 144 -0.36 -4.87 -16.92
N GLU A 145 0.87 -4.39 -16.92
CA GLU A 145 1.32 -3.38 -15.98
C GLU A 145 0.79 -2.01 -16.39
N VAL A 146 0.18 -1.32 -15.46
CA VAL A 146 -0.40 0.01 -15.65
C VAL A 146 0.09 0.96 -14.54
N PRO A 147 0.23 2.27 -14.84
CA PRO A 147 0.55 3.25 -13.82
C PRO A 147 -0.59 3.39 -12.80
N ILE A 148 -0.26 3.84 -11.61
CA ILE A 148 -1.23 4.12 -10.55
C ILE A 148 -1.64 5.59 -10.65
N THR A 149 -2.81 5.85 -11.23
CA THR A 149 -3.27 7.19 -11.62
C THR A 149 -4.26 7.82 -10.63
N ILE A 150 -4.40 7.28 -9.43
CA ILE A 150 -5.25 7.81 -8.37
C ILE A 150 -4.39 8.06 -7.13
N LEU A 151 -4.41 9.29 -6.63
CA LEU A 151 -3.56 9.73 -5.51
C LEU A 151 -3.79 8.90 -4.25
N GLN A 152 -5.03 8.60 -3.90
CA GLN A 152 -5.38 7.79 -2.73
C GLN A 152 -4.83 6.36 -2.84
N HIS A 153 -4.81 5.80 -4.05
CA HIS A 153 -4.19 4.49 -4.30
C HIS A 153 -2.67 4.55 -4.12
N GLN A 154 -2.01 5.60 -4.63
CA GLN A 154 -0.57 5.79 -4.41
C GLN A 154 -0.24 5.91 -2.92
N GLN A 155 -1.02 6.68 -2.15
CA GLN A 155 -0.84 6.84 -0.70
C GLN A 155 -1.00 5.51 0.06
N LYS A 156 -2.07 4.77 -0.25
CA LYS A 156 -2.34 3.45 0.34
C LYS A 156 -1.21 2.45 0.05
N ILE A 157 -0.74 2.43 -1.19
CA ILE A 157 0.38 1.59 -1.61
C ILE A 157 1.66 2.01 -0.91
N ALA A 158 1.94 3.31 -0.78
CA ALA A 158 3.12 3.80 -0.08
C ALA A 158 3.17 3.33 1.38
N VAL A 159 2.05 3.34 2.09
CA VAL A 159 1.97 2.77 3.45
C VAL A 159 2.38 1.29 3.45
N LYS A 160 1.89 0.51 2.49
CA LYS A 160 2.22 -0.92 2.39
C LYS A 160 3.69 -1.16 2.03
N LEU A 161 4.26 -0.34 1.16
CA LEU A 161 5.67 -0.41 0.78
C LEU A 161 6.60 0.01 1.93
N ASN A 162 6.21 0.98 2.76
CA ASN A 162 6.94 1.29 3.99
C ASN A 162 6.96 0.09 4.95
N ASN A 163 5.85 -0.66 5.07
CA ASN A 163 5.85 -1.89 5.87
C ASN A 163 6.84 -2.95 5.33
N VAL A 164 7.06 -3.00 4.01
CA VAL A 164 8.10 -3.87 3.41
C VAL A 164 9.50 -3.42 3.88
N ILE A 165 9.76 -2.11 3.91
CA ILE A 165 11.02 -1.57 4.43
C ILE A 165 11.20 -1.87 5.93
N ASP A 166 10.14 -1.77 6.73
CA ASP A 166 10.16 -2.09 8.16
C ASP A 166 10.44 -3.58 8.41
N GLN A 167 9.89 -4.47 7.58
CA GLN A 167 10.21 -5.90 7.61
C GLN A 167 11.69 -6.16 7.28
N TYR A 168 12.22 -5.50 6.25
CA TYR A 168 13.65 -5.55 5.94
C TYR A 168 14.50 -5.06 7.11
N LYS A 169 14.18 -3.89 7.66
CA LYS A 169 14.86 -3.33 8.83
C LYS A 169 14.89 -4.33 9.97
N SER A 170 13.75 -4.90 10.32
CA SER A 170 13.64 -5.90 11.38
C SER A 170 14.50 -7.12 11.10
N ALA A 171 14.56 -7.59 9.85
CA ALA A 171 15.33 -8.76 9.48
C ALA A 171 16.85 -8.53 9.58
N ILE A 172 17.36 -7.38 9.11
CA ILE A 172 18.81 -7.13 9.10
C ILE A 172 19.36 -6.63 10.42
N THR A 173 18.52 -6.04 11.29
CA THR A 173 18.91 -5.60 12.62
C THR A 173 18.74 -6.67 13.67
N SER A 174 17.94 -7.71 13.42
CA SER A 174 17.83 -8.85 14.33
C SER A 174 19.20 -9.56 14.43
N THR A 175 19.74 -9.61 15.63
CA THR A 175 20.84 -10.51 15.94
C THR A 175 20.26 -11.92 15.90
N LYS A 176 20.42 -12.66 14.80
CA LYS A 176 20.18 -14.10 14.85
C LYS A 176 21.17 -14.62 15.88
N ALA A 177 20.67 -15.02 17.04
CA ALA A 177 21.42 -15.88 17.94
C ALA A 177 21.91 -17.05 17.09
N ASN A 178 23.21 -17.33 17.14
CA ASN A 178 23.81 -18.48 16.47
C ASN A 178 22.92 -19.69 16.73
N GLU A 179 22.24 -20.15 15.70
CA GLU A 179 21.51 -21.39 15.76
C GLU A 179 22.55 -22.49 15.83
N ASN A 180 22.80 -22.96 17.05
CA ASN A 180 23.41 -24.27 17.26
C ASN A 180 22.40 -25.28 16.76
N TRP A 181 22.60 -25.76 15.54
CA TRP A 181 21.87 -26.87 14.93
C TRP A 181 22.78 -28.07 14.78
#